data_4d77e1ea708a106c4fe2bc1cef33da3b
#
_entry.id   4d77e1ea708a106c4fe2bc1cef33da3b
#
_cell.length_a   1.000
_cell.length_b   1.000
_cell.length_c   1.000
_cell.angle_alpha   90.00
_cell.angle_beta   90.00
_cell.angle_gamma   90.00
#
_symmetry.space_group_name_H-M   'P 1'
#
loop_
_entity.id
_entity.type
_entity.pdbx_description
1 polymer ?
#
loop_
_entity_poly.entity_id
_entity_poly.type
_entity_poly.pdbx_seq_one_letter_code
_entity_poly.pdbx_strand_id
1 'polypeptide(L)'
;MTEVVLYHHVQGLTDGVRSFGDQLRRAGHTVHTPDMFEGHTFTTIEEGMAFAGEAGFGTLAGRGVAAAEAIGSDVVYAGFSFGVMPAQQLAQTRPGARGAVLMSGCLPVSEFGDAWPEGVPVQVHGKEGDPFFEEDLEAARALVESADGAELFLYTGEQHLFADSSLPAYDPAATKLLIERVLAFLERA
;
A
#
# COMPACT_ATOMS: atom_id res chain seq x y z
N MET A 1 19.76 1.72 -2.05
CA MET A 1 19.01 2.70 -1.22
C MET A 1 17.89 3.23 -2.11
N THR A 2 16.66 2.98 -1.73
CA THR A 2 15.45 3.26 -2.53
C THR A 2 14.61 4.30 -1.82
N GLU A 3 13.99 5.20 -2.54
CA GLU A 3 13.03 6.16 -2.01
C GLU A 3 11.61 5.57 -2.11
N VAL A 4 10.83 5.67 -1.04
CA VAL A 4 9.51 5.05 -0.90
C VAL A 4 8.49 6.08 -0.46
N VAL A 5 7.33 6.09 -1.08
CA VAL A 5 6.15 6.81 -0.58
C VAL A 5 5.18 5.77 -0.02
N LEU A 6 4.94 5.81 1.29
CA LEU A 6 4.09 4.85 2.00
C LEU A 6 2.79 5.52 2.45
N TYR A 7 1.67 5.06 1.89
CA TYR A 7 0.33 5.57 2.18
C TYR A 7 -0.37 4.73 3.25
N HIS A 8 -1.04 5.41 4.16
CA HIS A 8 -1.77 4.81 5.27
C HIS A 8 -3.14 4.26 4.84
N HIS A 9 -3.70 3.37 5.66
CA HIS A 9 -5.04 2.81 5.52
C HIS A 9 -6.15 3.77 6.02
N VAL A 10 -7.39 3.30 5.97
CA VAL A 10 -8.58 4.09 6.31
C VAL A 10 -8.65 4.56 7.77
N GLN A 11 -7.90 3.96 8.70
CA GLN A 11 -7.81 4.46 10.09
C GLN A 11 -6.82 5.62 10.26
N GLY A 12 -6.25 6.13 9.18
CA GLY A 12 -5.36 7.29 9.18
C GLY A 12 -3.87 6.92 9.34
N LEU A 13 -3.04 7.94 9.47
CA LEU A 13 -1.60 7.77 9.67
C LEU A 13 -1.30 7.42 11.14
N THR A 14 -1.56 6.16 11.49
CA THR A 14 -1.39 5.59 12.82
C THR A 14 0.08 5.45 13.22
N ASP A 15 0.34 5.20 14.51
CA ASP A 15 1.68 4.88 15.00
C ASP A 15 2.22 3.58 14.40
N GLY A 16 1.35 2.62 14.06
CA GLY A 16 1.75 1.37 13.42
C GLY A 16 2.23 1.57 12.00
N VAL A 17 1.55 2.39 11.19
CA VAL A 17 2.01 2.79 9.84
C VAL A 17 3.34 3.53 9.92
N ARG A 18 3.49 4.47 10.87
CA ARG A 18 4.76 5.17 11.11
C ARG A 18 5.87 4.20 11.49
N SER A 19 5.59 3.26 12.39
CA SER A 19 6.54 2.22 12.82
C SER A 19 6.98 1.31 11.67
N PHE A 20 6.07 0.97 10.76
CA PHE A 20 6.41 0.22 9.55
C PHE A 20 7.39 1.02 8.67
N GLY A 21 7.08 2.29 8.39
CA GLY A 21 7.99 3.19 7.67
C GLY A 21 9.36 3.32 8.34
N ASP A 22 9.41 3.38 9.68
CA ASP A 22 10.65 3.46 10.44
C ASP A 22 11.49 2.17 10.32
N GLN A 23 10.88 1.01 10.16
CA GLN A 23 11.62 -0.23 9.90
C GLN A 23 12.33 -0.17 8.54
N LEU A 24 11.67 0.34 7.50
CA LEU A 24 12.29 0.54 6.20
C LEU A 24 13.41 1.61 6.24
N ARG A 25 13.23 2.69 7.01
CA ARG A 25 14.27 3.71 7.23
C ARG A 25 15.49 3.14 7.93
N ARG A 26 15.31 2.29 8.96
CA ARG A 26 16.43 1.60 9.65
C ARG A 26 17.18 0.64 8.73
N ALA A 27 16.54 0.12 7.70
CA ALA A 27 17.18 -0.70 6.66
C ALA A 27 17.90 0.13 5.59
N GLY A 28 17.90 1.47 5.70
CA GLY A 28 18.67 2.36 4.83
C GLY A 28 17.87 2.98 3.67
N HIS A 29 16.53 2.85 3.66
CA HIS A 29 15.69 3.49 2.65
C HIS A 29 15.21 4.87 3.10
N THR A 30 14.92 5.76 2.14
CA THR A 30 14.20 7.02 2.40
C THR A 30 12.70 6.76 2.30
N VAL A 31 11.94 7.09 3.34
CA VAL A 31 10.50 6.80 3.37
C VAL A 31 9.70 8.05 3.71
N HIS A 32 8.79 8.41 2.84
CA HIS A 32 7.79 9.45 3.03
C HIS A 32 6.47 8.81 3.45
N THR A 33 5.82 9.40 4.43
CA THR A 33 4.51 8.92 4.94
C THR A 33 3.51 10.07 4.90
N PRO A 34 2.95 10.40 3.72
CA PRO A 34 1.98 11.47 3.60
C PRO A 34 0.73 11.19 4.45
N ASP A 35 0.22 12.22 5.10
CA ASP A 35 -1.03 12.16 5.85
C ASP A 35 -2.18 12.66 4.96
N MET A 36 -2.97 11.72 4.45
CA MET A 36 -4.13 12.03 3.60
C MET A 36 -5.35 12.51 4.41
N PHE A 37 -5.31 12.32 5.75
CA PHE A 37 -6.42 12.58 6.66
C PHE A 37 -6.23 13.82 7.55
N GLU A 38 -5.17 14.61 7.30
CA GLU A 38 -4.91 15.88 8.02
C GLU A 38 -4.87 15.72 9.55
N GLY A 39 -4.25 14.67 10.03
CA GLY A 39 -4.10 14.36 11.46
C GLY A 39 -5.22 13.52 12.07
N HIS A 40 -6.28 13.22 11.32
CA HIS A 40 -7.35 12.37 11.83
C HIS A 40 -6.91 10.91 11.85
N THR A 41 -7.12 10.25 12.99
CA THR A 41 -6.94 8.81 13.18
C THR A 41 -8.16 8.21 13.84
N PHE A 42 -8.46 6.95 13.54
CA PHE A 42 -9.66 6.25 13.99
C PHE A 42 -9.29 4.93 14.65
N THR A 43 -10.13 4.48 15.58
CA THR A 43 -9.91 3.24 16.33
C THR A 43 -10.46 2.02 15.62
N THR A 44 -11.43 2.21 14.72
CA THR A 44 -12.05 1.14 13.94
C THR A 44 -12.04 1.46 12.44
N ILE A 45 -12.16 0.41 11.62
CA ILE A 45 -12.30 0.55 10.16
C ILE A 45 -13.59 1.30 9.82
N GLU A 46 -14.68 1.01 10.54
CA GLU A 46 -16.00 1.61 10.32
C GLU A 46 -15.96 3.14 10.50
N GLU A 47 -15.30 3.63 11.55
CA GLU A 47 -15.14 5.07 11.79
C GLU A 47 -14.33 5.73 10.67
N GLY A 48 -13.22 5.10 10.26
CA GLY A 48 -12.38 5.59 9.16
C GLY A 48 -13.13 5.57 7.81
N MET A 49 -13.89 4.51 7.55
CA MET A 49 -14.73 4.42 6.35
C MET A 49 -15.83 5.48 6.32
N ALA A 50 -16.46 5.76 7.46
CA ALA A 50 -17.47 6.82 7.56
C ALA A 50 -16.85 8.21 7.24
N PHE A 51 -15.70 8.51 7.83
CA PHE A 51 -14.94 9.72 7.52
C PHE A 51 -14.54 9.81 6.05
N ALA A 52 -14.00 8.72 5.49
CA ALA A 52 -13.58 8.69 4.10
C ALA A 52 -14.76 8.82 3.12
N GLY A 53 -15.90 8.22 3.47
CA GLY A 53 -17.15 8.38 2.70
C GLY A 53 -17.67 9.81 2.70
N GLU A 54 -17.62 10.50 3.85
CA GLU A 54 -18.05 11.90 3.97
C GLU A 54 -17.11 12.86 3.23
N ALA A 55 -15.80 12.68 3.38
CA ALA A 55 -14.78 13.51 2.71
C ALA A 55 -14.65 13.19 1.20
N GLY A 56 -15.05 12.00 0.79
CA GLY A 56 -14.92 11.46 -0.56
C GLY A 56 -13.57 10.70 -0.75
N PHE A 57 -13.64 9.39 -1.03
CA PHE A 57 -12.47 8.54 -1.24
C PHE A 57 -11.51 9.10 -2.31
N GLY A 58 -12.05 9.55 -3.45
CA GLY A 58 -11.25 10.14 -4.52
C GLY A 58 -10.57 11.45 -4.11
N THR A 59 -11.21 12.27 -3.27
CA THR A 59 -10.62 13.50 -2.73
C THR A 59 -9.42 13.17 -1.84
N LEU A 60 -9.58 12.20 -0.94
CA LEU A 60 -8.52 11.79 -0.02
C LEU A 60 -7.36 11.10 -0.75
N ALA A 61 -7.65 10.22 -1.70
CA ALA A 61 -6.61 9.61 -2.55
C ALA A 61 -5.88 10.68 -3.39
N GLY A 62 -6.59 11.67 -3.90
CA GLY A 62 -6.02 12.81 -4.61
C GLY A 62 -5.04 13.63 -3.76
N ARG A 63 -5.25 13.75 -2.44
CA ARG A 63 -4.27 14.35 -1.52
C ARG A 63 -2.98 13.53 -1.48
N GLY A 64 -3.10 12.19 -1.47
CA GLY A 64 -1.95 11.30 -1.53
C GLY A 64 -1.15 11.46 -2.84
N VAL A 65 -1.85 11.56 -3.97
CA VAL A 65 -1.23 11.82 -5.27
C VAL A 65 -0.52 13.18 -5.28
N ALA A 66 -1.18 14.24 -4.81
CA ALA A 66 -0.62 15.58 -4.75
C ALA A 66 0.62 15.65 -3.82
N ALA A 67 0.61 14.94 -2.69
CA ALA A 67 1.75 14.88 -1.78
C ALA A 67 3.00 14.28 -2.45
N ALA A 68 2.83 13.35 -3.39
CA ALA A 68 3.93 12.75 -4.12
C ALA A 68 4.52 13.68 -5.20
N GLU A 69 3.82 14.74 -5.62
CA GLU A 69 4.33 15.68 -6.63
C GLU A 69 5.62 16.39 -6.17
N ALA A 70 5.71 16.67 -4.87
CA ALA A 70 6.89 17.30 -4.27
C ALA A 70 8.07 16.32 -4.09
N ILE A 71 7.82 15.02 -4.25
CA ILE A 71 8.80 13.94 -4.16
C ILE A 71 9.18 13.55 -5.59
N GLY A 72 10.43 13.20 -5.82
CA GLY A 72 10.89 12.73 -7.13
C GLY A 72 10.01 11.58 -7.68
N SER A 73 10.09 11.33 -8.98
CA SER A 73 9.33 10.20 -9.60
C SER A 73 10.05 8.86 -9.52
N ASP A 74 11.35 8.85 -9.24
CA ASP A 74 12.20 7.65 -9.13
C ASP A 74 12.02 6.98 -7.76
N VAL A 75 10.80 6.55 -7.46
CA VAL A 75 10.37 6.04 -6.15
C VAL A 75 9.53 4.77 -6.28
N VAL A 76 9.49 3.99 -5.20
CA VAL A 76 8.53 2.91 -5.01
C VAL A 76 7.30 3.44 -4.28
N TYR A 77 6.12 3.15 -4.80
CA TYR A 77 4.85 3.51 -4.17
C TYR A 77 4.32 2.34 -3.35
N ALA A 78 4.09 2.56 -2.08
CA ALA A 78 3.57 1.55 -1.16
C ALA A 78 2.28 2.04 -0.49
N GLY A 79 1.34 1.15 -0.25
CA GLY A 79 0.09 1.52 0.42
C GLY A 79 -0.57 0.38 1.17
N PHE A 80 -1.23 0.73 2.27
CA PHE A 80 -2.07 -0.18 3.05
C PHE A 80 -3.54 0.06 2.75
N SER A 81 -4.28 -0.96 2.31
CA SER A 81 -5.72 -0.93 2.09
C SER A 81 -6.14 0.33 1.29
N PHE A 82 -6.85 1.28 1.88
CA PHE A 82 -7.18 2.56 1.23
C PHE A 82 -5.95 3.24 0.57
N GLY A 83 -4.79 3.18 1.19
CA GLY A 83 -3.54 3.74 0.65
C GLY A 83 -3.05 3.07 -0.64
N VAL A 84 -3.62 1.92 -1.01
CA VAL A 84 -3.35 1.28 -2.30
C VAL A 84 -3.87 2.14 -3.47
N MET A 85 -4.95 2.89 -3.29
CA MET A 85 -5.50 3.76 -4.34
C MET A 85 -4.45 4.73 -4.90
N PRO A 86 -3.86 5.66 -4.13
CA PRO A 86 -2.83 6.55 -4.64
C PRO A 86 -1.54 5.83 -5.02
N ALA A 87 -1.15 4.77 -4.30
CA ALA A 87 0.06 4.00 -4.60
C ALA A 87 -0.02 3.33 -5.98
N GLN A 88 -1.10 2.62 -6.25
CA GLN A 88 -1.32 1.94 -7.52
C GLN A 88 -1.52 2.93 -8.66
N GLN A 89 -2.31 3.99 -8.46
CA GLN A 89 -2.49 5.05 -9.45
C GLN A 89 -1.14 5.63 -9.88
N LEU A 90 -0.30 6.02 -8.94
CA LEU A 90 1.01 6.61 -9.25
C LEU A 90 1.96 5.60 -9.90
N ALA A 91 1.97 4.35 -9.45
CA ALA A 91 2.78 3.31 -10.06
C ALA A 91 2.38 3.04 -11.52
N GLN A 92 1.10 3.12 -11.83
CA GLN A 92 0.60 2.90 -13.19
C GLN A 92 0.72 4.11 -14.11
N THR A 93 0.63 5.34 -13.57
CA THR A 93 0.47 6.54 -14.40
C THR A 93 1.65 7.51 -14.37
N ARG A 94 2.50 7.44 -13.34
CA ARG A 94 3.60 8.39 -13.18
C ARG A 94 4.87 7.84 -13.83
N PRO A 95 5.42 8.52 -14.87
CA PRO A 95 6.68 8.10 -15.47
C PRO A 95 7.83 8.09 -14.45
N GLY A 96 8.63 7.04 -14.45
CA GLY A 96 9.77 6.89 -13.54
C GLY A 96 9.47 6.11 -12.26
N ALA A 97 8.23 5.62 -12.07
CA ALA A 97 7.91 4.72 -10.96
C ALA A 97 8.82 3.49 -10.95
N ARG A 98 9.45 3.21 -9.80
CA ARG A 98 10.39 2.09 -9.62
C ARG A 98 9.72 0.79 -9.23
N GLY A 99 8.48 0.83 -8.78
CA GLY A 99 7.70 -0.32 -8.40
C GLY A 99 6.54 0.02 -7.48
N ALA A 100 5.77 -1.00 -7.11
CA ALA A 100 4.68 -0.87 -6.14
C ALA A 100 4.68 -1.99 -5.09
N VAL A 101 4.26 -1.64 -3.88
CA VAL A 101 3.98 -2.59 -2.79
C VAL A 101 2.56 -2.35 -2.29
N LEU A 102 1.65 -3.25 -2.64
CA LEU A 102 0.22 -3.14 -2.35
C LEU A 102 -0.13 -4.08 -1.19
N MET A 103 -0.52 -3.53 -0.05
CA MET A 103 -0.75 -4.30 1.18
C MET A 103 -2.22 -4.22 1.58
N SER A 104 -2.85 -5.37 1.75
CA SER A 104 -4.28 -5.51 2.10
C SER A 104 -5.21 -4.77 1.12
N GLY A 105 -4.88 -4.80 -0.17
CA GLY A 105 -5.68 -4.20 -1.23
C GLY A 105 -5.04 -4.36 -2.59
N CYS A 106 -5.85 -4.37 -3.64
CA CYS A 106 -5.43 -4.36 -5.04
C CYS A 106 -6.63 -3.95 -5.91
N LEU A 107 -6.47 -2.91 -6.68
CA LEU A 107 -7.50 -2.47 -7.62
C LEU A 107 -7.31 -3.13 -8.99
N PRO A 108 -8.37 -3.32 -9.78
CA PRO A 108 -8.23 -3.69 -11.18
C PRO A 108 -7.31 -2.71 -11.92
N VAL A 109 -6.43 -3.20 -12.77
CA VAL A 109 -5.50 -2.35 -13.56
C VAL A 109 -6.28 -1.34 -14.40
N SER A 110 -7.48 -1.69 -14.85
CA SER A 110 -8.37 -0.84 -15.63
C SER A 110 -8.87 0.44 -14.90
N GLU A 111 -8.69 0.53 -13.58
CA GLU A 111 -9.03 1.75 -12.83
C GLU A 111 -8.12 2.94 -13.18
N PHE A 112 -6.88 2.66 -13.59
CA PHE A 112 -5.89 3.71 -13.84
C PHE A 112 -5.25 3.66 -15.22
N GLY A 113 -5.54 2.64 -16.04
CA GLY A 113 -4.99 2.50 -17.39
C GLY A 113 -5.36 1.18 -18.05
N ASP A 114 -4.92 1.00 -19.28
CA ASP A 114 -5.24 -0.20 -20.07
C ASP A 114 -4.38 -1.42 -19.70
N ALA A 115 -3.20 -1.18 -19.10
CA ALA A 115 -2.26 -2.23 -18.70
C ALA A 115 -1.37 -1.75 -17.56
N TRP A 116 -0.76 -2.70 -16.85
CA TRP A 116 0.35 -2.40 -15.92
C TRP A 116 1.59 -1.98 -16.71
N PRO A 117 2.32 -0.93 -16.28
CA PRO A 117 3.49 -0.44 -17.04
C PRO A 117 4.61 -1.47 -17.10
N GLU A 118 5.20 -1.62 -18.27
CA GLU A 118 6.37 -2.48 -18.48
C GLU A 118 7.56 -1.98 -17.65
N GLY A 119 8.25 -2.91 -16.99
CA GLY A 119 9.44 -2.60 -16.16
C GLY A 119 9.14 -2.03 -14.77
N VAL A 120 7.87 -1.94 -14.37
CA VAL A 120 7.47 -1.53 -13.01
C VAL A 120 7.08 -2.79 -12.21
N PRO A 121 7.96 -3.37 -11.40
CA PRO A 121 7.64 -4.55 -10.59
C PRO A 121 6.62 -4.22 -9.51
N VAL A 122 5.84 -5.22 -9.09
CA VAL A 122 4.81 -5.04 -8.05
C VAL A 122 4.73 -6.26 -7.12
N GLN A 123 4.57 -5.99 -5.84
CA GLN A 123 4.18 -7.00 -4.86
C GLN A 123 2.80 -6.68 -4.29
N VAL A 124 1.94 -7.70 -4.23
CA VAL A 124 0.66 -7.65 -3.54
C VAL A 124 0.71 -8.56 -2.33
N HIS A 125 0.29 -8.06 -1.18
CA HIS A 125 0.27 -8.78 0.09
C HIS A 125 -1.11 -8.73 0.72
N GLY A 126 -1.67 -9.89 1.10
CA GLY A 126 -2.96 -9.97 1.78
C GLY A 126 -3.08 -11.25 2.60
N LYS A 127 -4.08 -11.34 3.46
CA LYS A 127 -4.42 -12.59 4.17
C LYS A 127 -5.49 -13.37 3.43
N GLU A 128 -5.37 -14.71 3.45
CA GLU A 128 -6.26 -15.62 2.71
C GLU A 128 -7.72 -15.55 3.14
N GLY A 129 -7.99 -15.27 4.44
CA GLY A 129 -9.32 -15.20 5.01
C GLY A 129 -9.80 -13.77 5.31
N ASP A 130 -9.10 -12.76 4.87
CA ASP A 130 -9.47 -11.37 5.04
C ASP A 130 -10.67 -11.01 4.15
N PRO A 131 -11.86 -10.73 4.72
CA PRO A 131 -13.07 -10.49 3.94
C PRO A 131 -12.96 -9.22 3.05
N PHE A 132 -12.17 -8.22 3.45
CA PHE A 132 -11.96 -7.04 2.63
C PHE A 132 -11.02 -7.32 1.46
N PHE A 133 -9.96 -8.10 1.67
CA PHE A 133 -9.02 -8.45 0.61
C PHE A 133 -9.59 -9.54 -0.33
N GLU A 134 -10.55 -10.33 0.12
CA GLU A 134 -11.22 -11.33 -0.73
C GLU A 134 -11.92 -10.67 -1.94
N GLU A 135 -12.45 -9.45 -1.77
CA GLU A 135 -13.04 -8.67 -2.86
C GLU A 135 -11.99 -8.26 -3.90
N ASP A 136 -10.75 -8.01 -3.48
CA ASP A 136 -9.63 -7.57 -4.32
C ASP A 136 -8.79 -8.72 -4.90
N LEU A 137 -9.01 -9.96 -4.43
CA LEU A 137 -8.16 -11.10 -4.75
C LEU A 137 -8.17 -11.45 -6.24
N GLU A 138 -9.31 -11.27 -6.92
CA GLU A 138 -9.41 -11.49 -8.37
C GLU A 138 -8.53 -10.46 -9.13
N ALA A 139 -8.57 -9.20 -8.74
CA ALA A 139 -7.73 -8.15 -9.31
C ALA A 139 -6.24 -8.42 -9.07
N ALA A 140 -5.88 -8.88 -7.86
CA ALA A 140 -4.49 -9.25 -7.54
C ALA A 140 -3.96 -10.42 -8.39
N ARG A 141 -4.79 -11.44 -8.61
CA ARG A 141 -4.44 -12.57 -9.48
C ARG A 141 -4.31 -12.16 -10.95
N ALA A 142 -5.26 -11.37 -11.44
CA ALA A 142 -5.20 -10.84 -12.82
C ALA A 142 -3.95 -9.97 -13.04
N LEU A 143 -3.57 -9.17 -12.05
CA LEU A 143 -2.33 -8.38 -12.09
C LEU A 143 -1.09 -9.28 -12.22
N VAL A 144 -0.98 -10.33 -11.40
CA VAL A 144 0.16 -11.28 -11.46
C VAL A 144 0.21 -12.04 -12.77
N GLU A 145 -0.94 -12.36 -13.36
CA GLU A 145 -1.00 -13.05 -14.65
C GLU A 145 -0.62 -12.15 -15.85
N SER A 146 -0.82 -10.83 -15.72
CA SER A 146 -0.68 -9.88 -16.83
C SER A 146 0.58 -9.01 -16.78
N ALA A 147 1.23 -8.89 -15.63
CA ALA A 147 2.36 -7.99 -15.43
C ALA A 147 3.66 -8.76 -15.12
N ASP A 148 4.69 -8.51 -15.90
CA ASP A 148 6.02 -9.08 -15.64
C ASP A 148 6.59 -8.56 -14.31
N GLY A 149 7.10 -9.48 -13.47
CA GLY A 149 7.67 -9.12 -12.17
C GLY A 149 6.62 -8.83 -11.08
N ALA A 150 5.35 -9.17 -11.31
CA ALA A 150 4.31 -9.13 -10.29
C ALA A 150 4.34 -10.37 -9.41
N GLU A 151 4.21 -10.18 -8.10
CA GLU A 151 4.20 -11.25 -7.10
C GLU A 151 2.99 -11.07 -6.16
N LEU A 152 2.28 -12.16 -5.86
CA LEU A 152 1.21 -12.20 -4.87
C LEU A 152 1.62 -13.06 -3.69
N PHE A 153 1.58 -12.49 -2.50
CA PHE A 153 1.86 -13.17 -1.24
C PHE A 153 0.63 -13.22 -0.35
N LEU A 154 0.15 -14.44 -0.11
CA LEU A 154 -0.95 -14.69 0.79
C LEU A 154 -0.42 -15.21 2.13
N TYR A 155 -0.96 -14.66 3.22
CA TYR A 155 -0.63 -15.03 4.58
C TYR A 155 -1.85 -15.70 5.23
N THR A 156 -1.62 -16.68 6.08
CA THR A 156 -2.70 -17.34 6.81
C THR A 156 -3.34 -16.40 7.83
N GLY A 157 -4.68 -16.42 7.93
CA GLY A 157 -5.47 -15.63 8.88
C GLY A 157 -6.46 -14.71 8.17
N GLU A 158 -7.21 -13.95 8.96
CA GLU A 158 -8.34 -13.13 8.49
C GLU A 158 -8.22 -11.63 8.80
N GLN A 159 -7.16 -11.21 9.50
CA GLN A 159 -7.00 -9.84 9.96
C GLN A 159 -6.62 -8.91 8.80
N HIS A 160 -7.45 -7.91 8.50
CA HIS A 160 -7.26 -6.98 7.38
C HIS A 160 -5.96 -6.15 7.51
N LEU A 161 -5.82 -5.42 8.61
CA LEU A 161 -4.68 -4.52 8.82
C LEU A 161 -3.58 -5.17 9.68
N PHE A 162 -3.24 -6.42 9.37
CA PHE A 162 -2.34 -7.26 10.18
C PHE A 162 -0.93 -6.70 10.35
N ALA A 163 -0.50 -5.77 9.52
CA ALA A 163 0.84 -5.21 9.56
C ALA A 163 0.93 -3.87 10.33
N ASP A 164 -0.18 -3.37 10.86
CA ASP A 164 -0.19 -2.19 11.72
C ASP A 164 -0.02 -2.59 13.19
N SER A 165 1.16 -2.30 13.75
CA SER A 165 1.52 -2.70 15.12
C SER A 165 0.76 -1.97 16.24
N SER A 166 0.00 -0.94 15.91
CA SER A 166 -0.83 -0.18 16.86
C SER A 166 -2.26 -0.68 16.95
N LEU A 167 -2.65 -1.63 16.09
CA LEU A 167 -4.02 -2.15 16.01
C LEU A 167 -4.16 -3.55 16.66
N PRO A 168 -5.36 -3.90 17.17
CA PRO A 168 -5.63 -5.25 17.68
C PRO A 168 -5.46 -6.37 16.63
N ALA A 169 -5.58 -6.02 15.34
CA ALA A 169 -5.42 -6.93 14.22
C ALA A 169 -3.96 -7.35 13.95
N TYR A 170 -3.00 -6.75 14.65
CA TYR A 170 -1.58 -6.96 14.41
C TYR A 170 -1.15 -8.41 14.53
N ASP A 171 -0.49 -8.91 13.50
CA ASP A 171 0.14 -10.23 13.46
C ASP A 171 1.65 -10.07 13.29
N PRO A 172 2.45 -10.18 14.38
CA PRO A 172 3.88 -9.95 14.32
C PRO A 172 4.63 -10.96 13.43
N ALA A 173 4.15 -12.20 13.32
CA ALA A 173 4.81 -13.22 12.51
C ALA A 173 4.60 -12.97 11.01
N ALA A 174 3.36 -12.71 10.61
CA ALA A 174 3.04 -12.35 9.21
C ALA A 174 3.70 -11.03 8.82
N THR A 175 3.69 -10.02 9.71
CA THR A 175 4.32 -8.72 9.46
C THR A 175 5.82 -8.83 9.27
N LYS A 176 6.50 -9.64 10.09
CA LYS A 176 7.94 -9.89 9.93
C LYS A 176 8.26 -10.43 8.54
N LEU A 177 7.52 -11.45 8.09
CA LEU A 177 7.71 -12.05 6.78
C LEU A 177 7.37 -11.06 5.64
N LEU A 178 6.33 -10.23 5.81
CA LEU A 178 5.99 -9.17 4.88
C LEU A 178 7.15 -8.18 4.75
N ILE A 179 7.69 -7.68 5.86
CA ILE A 179 8.82 -6.73 5.85
C ILE A 179 10.05 -7.33 5.19
N GLU A 180 10.39 -8.59 5.47
CA GLU A 180 11.52 -9.29 4.82
C GLU A 180 11.34 -9.31 3.29
N ARG A 181 10.13 -9.58 2.79
CA ARG A 181 9.81 -9.56 1.35
C ARG A 181 9.88 -8.17 0.75
N VAL A 182 9.32 -7.18 1.44
CA VAL A 182 9.39 -5.77 1.01
C VAL A 182 10.82 -5.27 0.93
N LEU A 183 11.65 -5.56 1.93
CA LEU A 183 13.06 -5.17 1.90
C LEU A 183 13.81 -5.82 0.73
N ALA A 184 13.60 -7.11 0.49
CA ALA A 184 14.18 -7.81 -0.66
C ALA A 184 13.69 -7.24 -2.01
N PHE A 185 12.45 -6.77 -2.07
CA PHE A 185 11.91 -6.07 -3.23
C PHE A 185 12.61 -4.71 -3.43
N LEU A 186 12.73 -3.90 -2.38
CA LEU A 186 13.36 -2.58 -2.44
C LEU A 186 14.84 -2.60 -2.80
N GLU A 187 15.54 -3.72 -2.58
CA GLU A 187 16.93 -3.91 -3.03
C GLU A 187 17.04 -4.09 -4.55
N ARG A 188 15.96 -4.55 -5.21
CA ARG A 188 15.93 -4.83 -6.65
C ARG A 188 15.25 -3.73 -7.47
N ALA A 189 14.40 -2.92 -6.83
CA ALA A 189 13.65 -1.83 -7.45
C ALA A 189 14.50 -0.57 -7.73
#